data_98eb8c083b789a53cb9b9faaabce4c16
#
_entry.id   98eb8c083b789a53cb9b9faaabce4c16
#
_cell.length_a   1.000
_cell.length_b   1.000
_cell.length_c   1.000
_cell.angle_alpha   90.00
_cell.angle_beta   90.00
_cell.angle_gamma   90.00
#
_symmetry.space_group_name_H-M   'P 1'
#
loop_
_entity.id
_entity.type
_entity.pdbx_description
1 polymer ?
#
loop_
_entity_poly.entity_id
_entity_poly.type
_entity_poly.pdbx_seq_one_letter_code
_entity_poly.pdbx_strand_id
1 'polypeptide(L)'
;MENKNMESVVTADVEFHEVLYRASRNERLADIVHNLREQTYRFRSFSMNQPGRLRKTWEEHRQLVEAIASHNATQARKLARIHMEHSEQTLLQGMEESPEFTKA
;
A
#
# COMPACT_ATOMS: atom_id res chain seq x y z
N MET A 1 12.63 -18.73 -2.53
CA MET A 1 12.93 -18.14 -1.22
C MET A 1 12.40 -16.74 -1.13
N GLU A 2 12.92 -15.85 -1.95
CA GLU A 2 12.45 -14.45 -1.94
C GLU A 2 10.99 -14.34 -2.30
N ASN A 3 10.52 -15.12 -3.27
CA ASN A 3 9.13 -15.09 -3.69
C ASN A 3 8.19 -15.48 -2.55
N LYS A 4 8.58 -16.48 -1.77
CA LYS A 4 7.78 -16.94 -0.65
C LYS A 4 7.66 -15.88 0.43
N ASN A 5 8.79 -15.22 0.73
CA ASN A 5 8.80 -14.13 1.70
C ASN A 5 7.97 -12.96 1.21
N MET A 6 8.03 -12.68 -0.09
CA MET A 6 7.28 -11.57 -0.66
C MET A 6 5.78 -11.86 -0.64
N GLU A 7 5.35 -13.09 -0.87
CA GLU A 7 3.94 -13.45 -0.75
C GLU A 7 3.43 -13.19 0.66
N SER A 8 4.21 -13.57 1.67
CA SER A 8 3.84 -13.33 3.07
C SER A 8 3.73 -11.84 3.36
N VAL A 9 4.66 -11.06 2.82
CA VAL A 9 4.66 -9.60 3.02
C VAL A 9 3.45 -8.97 2.36
N VAL A 10 3.13 -9.37 1.13
CA VAL A 10 1.97 -8.83 0.42
C VAL A 10 0.68 -9.20 1.15
N THR A 11 0.59 -10.43 1.66
CA THR A 11 -0.56 -10.86 2.44
C THR A 11 -0.70 -10.02 3.71
N ALA A 12 0.40 -9.77 4.40
CA ALA A 12 0.38 -8.94 5.60
C ALA A 12 -0.04 -7.51 5.28
N ASP A 13 0.39 -6.99 4.14
CA ASP A 13 0.01 -5.66 3.69
C ASP A 13 -1.49 -5.58 3.43
N VAL A 14 -2.05 -6.59 2.79
CA VAL A 14 -3.50 -6.66 2.54
C VAL A 14 -4.25 -6.66 3.87
N GLU A 15 -3.83 -7.48 4.81
CA GLU A 15 -4.47 -7.57 6.12
C GLU A 15 -4.38 -6.25 6.89
N PHE A 16 -3.23 -5.59 6.84
CA PHE A 16 -3.03 -4.29 7.49
C PHE A 16 -4.06 -3.28 6.98
N HIS A 17 -4.20 -3.19 5.68
CA HIS A 17 -5.13 -2.24 5.07
C HIS A 17 -6.58 -2.58 5.38
N GLU A 18 -6.93 -3.88 5.40
CA GLU A 18 -8.30 -4.29 5.75
C GLU A 18 -8.66 -3.87 7.17
N VAL A 19 -7.76 -4.08 8.11
CA VAL A 19 -7.98 -3.66 9.49
C VAL A 19 -8.17 -2.15 9.55
N LEU A 20 -7.33 -1.42 8.83
CA LEU A 20 -7.38 0.05 8.80
C LEU A 20 -8.72 0.55 8.27
N TYR A 21 -9.18 -0.02 7.15
CA TYR A 21 -10.44 0.40 6.54
C TYR A 21 -11.63 0.06 7.43
N ARG A 22 -11.63 -1.13 8.04
CA ARG A 22 -12.72 -1.53 8.92
C ARG A 22 -12.76 -0.67 10.18
N ALA A 23 -11.60 -0.22 10.65
CA ALA A 23 -11.52 0.67 11.81
C ALA A 23 -12.16 2.04 11.55
N SER A 24 -12.33 2.42 10.30
CA SER A 24 -12.98 3.68 9.96
C SER A 24 -14.46 3.70 10.34
N ARG A 25 -15.06 2.54 10.58
CA ARG A 25 -16.48 2.35 10.87
C ARG A 25 -17.39 2.83 9.75
N ASN A 26 -16.85 2.89 8.54
CA ASN A 26 -17.62 3.20 7.35
C ASN A 26 -17.54 1.98 6.43
N GLU A 27 -18.44 1.03 6.67
CA GLU A 27 -18.39 -0.26 5.96
C GLU A 27 -18.56 -0.11 4.46
N ARG A 28 -19.41 0.80 4.04
CA ARG A 28 -19.63 1.02 2.62
C ARG A 28 -18.36 1.50 1.92
N LEU A 29 -17.67 2.46 2.54
CA LEU A 29 -16.41 2.95 2.02
C LEU A 29 -15.35 1.85 2.05
N ALA A 30 -15.29 1.10 3.14
CA ALA A 30 -14.34 0.00 3.27
C ALA A 30 -14.55 -1.04 2.17
N ASP A 31 -15.79 -1.36 1.83
CA ASP A 31 -16.10 -2.31 0.76
C ASP A 31 -15.66 -1.77 -0.60
N ILE A 32 -15.90 -0.49 -0.86
CA ILE A 32 -15.49 0.14 -2.11
C ILE A 32 -13.97 0.08 -2.25
N VAL A 33 -13.25 0.45 -1.19
CA VAL A 33 -11.79 0.44 -1.20
C VAL A 33 -11.27 -0.98 -1.34
N HIS A 34 -11.87 -1.93 -0.63
CA HIS A 34 -11.49 -3.34 -0.74
C HIS A 34 -11.56 -3.81 -2.19
N ASN A 35 -12.69 -3.53 -2.86
CA ASN A 35 -12.87 -3.95 -4.25
C ASN A 35 -11.85 -3.29 -5.19
N LEU A 36 -11.58 -2.01 -4.99
CA LEU A 36 -10.58 -1.31 -5.79
C LEU A 36 -9.19 -1.90 -5.58
N ARG A 37 -8.86 -2.23 -4.33
CA ARG A 37 -7.56 -2.81 -4.03
C ARG A 37 -7.41 -4.20 -4.62
N GLU A 38 -8.50 -4.97 -4.65
CA GLU A 38 -8.47 -6.28 -5.31
C GLU A 38 -8.23 -6.16 -6.80
N GLN A 39 -8.90 -5.22 -7.44
CA GLN A 39 -8.74 -4.99 -8.87
C GLN A 39 -7.34 -4.51 -9.23
N THR A 40 -6.68 -3.82 -8.31
CA THR A 40 -5.34 -3.27 -8.55
C THR A 40 -4.23 -4.09 -7.89
N TYR A 41 -4.56 -5.27 -7.39
CA TYR A 41 -3.60 -6.11 -6.65
C TYR A 41 -2.30 -6.33 -7.42
N ARG A 42 -2.40 -6.63 -8.72
CA ARG A 42 -1.23 -6.88 -9.56
C ARG A 42 -0.28 -5.68 -9.54
N PHE A 43 -0.81 -4.49 -9.66
CA PHE A 43 -0.01 -3.28 -9.69
C PHE A 43 0.60 -2.97 -8.32
N ARG A 44 -0.16 -3.19 -7.26
CA ARG A 44 0.34 -2.96 -5.91
C ARG A 44 1.46 -3.94 -5.55
N SER A 45 1.29 -5.19 -5.93
CA SER A 45 2.31 -6.21 -5.72
C SER A 45 3.58 -5.85 -6.49
N PHE A 46 3.43 -5.42 -7.73
CA PHE A 46 4.56 -4.99 -8.54
C PHE A 46 5.30 -3.82 -7.89
N SER A 47 4.55 -2.82 -7.42
CA SER A 47 5.14 -1.66 -6.74
C SER A 47 5.93 -2.08 -5.51
N MET A 48 5.34 -2.96 -4.71
CA MET A 48 5.96 -3.41 -3.46
C MET A 48 7.26 -4.18 -3.70
N ASN A 49 7.38 -4.82 -4.86
CA ASN A 49 8.57 -5.57 -5.21
C ASN A 49 9.70 -4.69 -5.76
N GLN A 50 9.47 -3.41 -5.94
CA GLN A 50 10.52 -2.52 -6.42
C GLN A 50 11.60 -2.32 -5.34
N PRO A 51 12.88 -2.18 -5.77
CA PRO A 51 13.97 -2.06 -4.80
C PRO A 51 13.74 -0.93 -3.79
N GLY A 52 13.89 -1.24 -2.52
CA GLY A 52 13.78 -0.27 -1.44
C GLY A 52 12.35 0.11 -1.04
N ARG A 53 11.35 -0.30 -1.81
CA ARG A 53 9.98 0.10 -1.50
C ARG A 53 9.44 -0.58 -0.25
N LEU A 54 9.77 -1.83 -0.04
CA LEU A 54 9.28 -2.59 1.10
C LEU A 54 9.64 -1.92 2.42
N ARG A 55 10.90 -1.50 2.55
CA ARG A 55 11.36 -0.85 3.76
C ARG A 55 10.64 0.48 3.99
N LYS A 56 10.47 1.26 2.92
CA LYS A 56 9.76 2.53 3.01
C LYS A 56 8.29 2.33 3.36
N THR A 57 7.67 1.31 2.78
CA THR A 57 6.29 0.96 3.09
C THR A 57 6.14 0.67 4.57
N TRP A 58 7.04 -0.12 5.13
CA TRP A 58 7.00 -0.44 6.55
C TRP A 58 7.09 0.83 7.41
N GLU A 59 8.01 1.72 7.08
CA GLU A 59 8.18 2.96 7.83
C GLU A 59 6.94 3.86 7.71
N GLU A 60 6.37 3.94 6.53
CA GLU A 60 5.17 4.75 6.30
C GLU A 60 3.99 4.20 7.09
N HIS A 61 3.84 2.86 7.11
CA HIS A 61 2.79 2.22 7.89
C HIS A 61 2.98 2.48 9.39
N ARG A 62 4.21 2.39 9.87
CA ARG A 62 4.51 2.63 11.28
C ARG A 62 4.15 4.05 11.69
N GLN A 63 4.53 5.03 10.87
CA GLN A 63 4.22 6.42 11.15
C GLN A 63 2.71 6.66 11.16
N LEU A 64 2.00 6.03 10.23
CA LEU A 64 0.56 6.15 10.15
C LEU A 64 -0.12 5.60 11.41
N VAL A 65 0.33 4.42 11.86
CA VAL A 65 -0.20 3.81 13.08
C VAL A 65 0.05 4.71 14.28
N GLU A 66 1.24 5.30 14.37
CA GLU A 66 1.56 6.21 15.47
C GLU A 66 0.64 7.43 15.48
N ALA A 67 0.37 7.99 14.32
CA ALA A 67 -0.52 9.14 14.21
C ALA A 67 -1.95 8.78 14.64
N ILE A 68 -2.42 7.60 14.23
CA ILE A 68 -3.74 7.12 14.61
C ILE A 68 -3.80 6.88 16.13
N ALA A 69 -2.78 6.21 16.67
CA ALA A 69 -2.73 5.93 18.11
C ALA A 69 -2.70 7.20 18.95
N SER A 70 -2.11 8.27 18.40
CA SER A 70 -2.05 9.57 19.08
C SER A 70 -3.29 10.42 18.83
N HIS A 71 -4.27 9.88 18.13
CA HIS A 71 -5.50 10.62 17.77
C HIS A 71 -5.22 11.89 16.98
N ASN A 72 -4.15 11.86 16.18
CA ASN A 72 -3.78 13.00 15.35
C ASN A 72 -4.33 12.79 13.93
N ALA A 73 -5.60 13.15 13.76
CA ALA A 73 -6.30 12.90 12.49
C ALA A 73 -5.66 13.66 11.31
N THR A 74 -5.22 14.89 11.55
CA THR A 74 -4.59 15.70 10.50
C THR A 74 -3.32 15.05 10.00
N GLN A 75 -2.48 14.60 10.93
CA GLN A 75 -1.22 13.94 10.58
C GLN A 75 -1.47 12.60 9.90
N ALA A 76 -2.44 11.83 10.40
CA ALA A 76 -2.77 10.54 9.82
C ALA A 76 -3.22 10.69 8.37
N ARG A 77 -4.05 11.70 8.09
CA ARG A 77 -4.52 11.97 6.74
C ARG A 77 -3.37 12.35 5.81
N LYS A 78 -2.48 13.19 6.28
CA LYS A 78 -1.32 13.61 5.52
C LYS A 78 -0.41 12.43 5.20
N LEU A 79 -0.14 11.60 6.20
CA LEU A 79 0.73 10.43 6.04
C LEU A 79 0.12 9.40 5.08
N ALA A 80 -1.19 9.20 5.17
CA ALA A 80 -1.88 8.27 4.27
C ALA A 80 -1.78 8.74 2.82
N ARG A 81 -1.98 10.04 2.60
CA ARG A 81 -1.85 10.61 1.26
C ARG A 81 -0.44 10.46 0.71
N ILE A 82 0.56 10.76 1.52
CA ILE A 82 1.96 10.65 1.11
C ILE A 82 2.29 9.19 0.79
N HIS A 83 1.80 8.26 1.60
CA HIS A 83 2.01 6.84 1.36
C HIS A 83 1.46 6.42 0.00
N MET A 84 0.25 6.85 -0.33
CA MET A 84 -0.35 6.54 -1.62
C MET A 84 0.41 7.16 -2.78
N GLU A 85 0.87 8.41 -2.61
CA GLU A 85 1.66 9.09 -3.63
C GLU A 85 2.97 8.36 -3.88
N HIS A 86 3.66 7.94 -2.83
CA HIS A 86 4.91 7.19 -2.96
C HIS A 86 4.70 5.87 -3.65
N SER A 87 3.60 5.18 -3.33
CA SER A 87 3.28 3.91 -3.98
C SER A 87 3.03 4.10 -5.47
N GLU A 88 2.31 5.15 -5.82
CA GLU A 88 2.05 5.47 -7.22
C GLU A 88 3.33 5.79 -7.97
N GLN A 89 4.18 6.63 -7.40
CA GLN A 89 5.45 7.01 -8.04
C GLN A 89 6.33 5.79 -8.26
N THR A 90 6.40 4.92 -7.27
CA THR A 90 7.20 3.70 -7.37
C THR A 90 6.66 2.79 -8.48
N LEU A 91 5.34 2.67 -8.57
CA LEU A 91 4.71 1.88 -9.61
C LEU A 91 5.03 2.43 -11.00
N LEU A 92 4.83 3.72 -11.20
CA LEU A 92 5.04 4.35 -12.49
C LEU A 92 6.50 4.24 -12.94
N GLN A 93 7.42 4.47 -12.02
CA GLN A 93 8.85 4.36 -12.33
C GLN A 93 9.21 2.92 -12.69
N GLY A 94 8.72 1.96 -11.91
CA GLY A 94 8.99 0.56 -12.19
C GLY A 94 8.42 0.12 -13.53
N MET A 95 7.25 0.62 -13.89
CA MET A 95 6.63 0.29 -15.17
C MET A 95 7.44 0.82 -16.35
N GLU A 96 8.01 2.02 -16.21
CA GLU A 96 8.86 2.59 -17.26
C GLU A 96 10.10 1.74 -17.51
N GLU A 97 10.62 1.12 -16.48
CA GLU A 97 11.84 0.34 -16.54
C GLU A 97 11.58 -1.14 -16.87
N SER A 98 10.33 -1.55 -16.94
CA SER A 98 9.98 -2.95 -17.14
C SER A 98 9.43 -3.18 -18.54
N PRO A 99 10.06 -4.10 -19.33
CA PRO A 99 9.54 -4.45 -20.65
C PRO A 99 8.11 -5.00 -20.60
N GLU A 100 7.75 -5.61 -19.47
CA GLU A 100 6.43 -6.17 -19.26
C GLU A 100 5.32 -5.13 -19.41
N PHE A 101 5.60 -3.90 -19.00
CA PHE A 101 4.60 -2.83 -19.02
C PHE A 101 4.83 -1.82 -20.14
N THR A 102 6.00 -1.82 -20.78
CA THR A 102 6.30 -0.85 -21.82
C THR A 102 5.97 -1.34 -23.22
N LYS A 103 5.71 -2.61 -23.38
CA LYS A 103 5.26 -3.16 -24.65
C LYS A 103 3.80 -2.81 -24.88
N ALA A 104 3.55 -2.20 -25.97
CA ALA A 104 2.20 -1.83 -26.38
C ALA A 104 1.38 -3.07 -26.69
#